data_290500323bf8cbe6a019450cbfdf9804
#
_entry.id   290500323bf8cbe6a019450cbfdf9804
#
_cell.length_a   1.000
_cell.length_b   1.000
_cell.length_c   1.000
_cell.angle_alpha   90.00
_cell.angle_beta   90.00
_cell.angle_gamma   90.00
#
_symmetry.space_group_name_H-M   'P 1'
#
loop_
_entity.id
_entity.type
_entity.pdbx_description
1 polymer ?
#
loop_
_entity_poly.entity_id
_entity_poly.type
_entity_poly.pdbx_seq_one_letter_code
_entity_poly.pdbx_strand_id
1 'polypeptide(L)'
;MILEAGQAQHFYSLWISLLDFVNHEYRIDSQLYGMRSPKGLPVESILRIREKLWENRSLIDSYVKTNPHQLSNSELKTVSGWKNSVEDTFMILRHLKSGSIFIPSYREDAAYIVCGIYSAWEEMLRGAPLPQAVTTVLIPFEGRIIYDGLMSSYNVRFGGNIKRSLNEHYRKLKAGGQ
;
A
#
# COMPACT_ATOMS: atom_id res chain seq x y z
N MET A 1 4.63 2.31 13.84
CA MET A 1 3.98 3.61 13.54
C MET A 1 2.76 3.37 12.67
N ILE A 2 1.69 4.12 12.92
CA ILE A 2 0.45 4.17 12.14
C ILE A 2 0.16 5.61 11.72
N LEU A 3 -0.76 5.80 10.80
CA LEU A 3 -1.33 7.11 10.50
C LEU A 3 -2.14 7.63 11.71
N GLU A 4 -2.28 8.93 11.82
CA GLU A 4 -3.25 9.51 12.74
C GLU A 4 -4.67 9.19 12.26
N ALA A 5 -5.65 9.15 13.17
CA ALA A 5 -7.01 8.74 12.83
C ALA A 5 -7.62 9.58 11.68
N GLY A 6 -7.39 10.90 11.69
CA GLY A 6 -7.82 11.79 10.61
C GLY A 6 -7.15 11.50 9.28
N GLN A 7 -5.85 11.20 9.29
CA GLN A 7 -5.10 10.81 8.08
C GLN A 7 -5.60 9.48 7.52
N ALA A 8 -5.85 8.49 8.38
CA ALA A 8 -6.37 7.20 7.94
C ALA A 8 -7.77 7.32 7.34
N GLN A 9 -8.66 8.14 7.92
CA GLN A 9 -9.97 8.44 7.35
C GLN A 9 -9.86 9.15 6.00
N HIS A 10 -8.96 10.16 5.91
CA HIS A 10 -8.70 10.88 4.66
C HIS A 10 -8.17 9.94 3.57
N PHE A 11 -7.20 9.09 3.89
CA PHE A 11 -6.72 8.09 2.96
C PHE A 11 -7.86 7.23 2.41
N TYR A 12 -8.67 6.63 3.28
CA TYR A 12 -9.75 5.76 2.83
C TYR A 12 -10.85 6.50 2.06
N SER A 13 -11.11 7.77 2.36
CA SER A 13 -12.03 8.59 1.57
C SER A 13 -11.56 8.70 0.12
N LEU A 14 -10.28 9.01 -0.10
CA LEU A 14 -9.70 9.13 -1.44
C LEU A 14 -9.60 7.76 -2.13
N TRP A 15 -9.17 6.75 -1.38
CA TRP A 15 -8.98 5.40 -1.91
C TRP A 15 -10.28 4.77 -2.39
N ILE A 16 -11.33 4.84 -1.58
CA ILE A 16 -12.64 4.31 -1.93
C ILE A 16 -13.26 5.07 -3.10
N SER A 17 -13.08 6.40 -3.18
CA SER A 17 -13.53 7.20 -4.32
C SER A 17 -12.86 6.77 -5.63
N LEU A 18 -11.55 6.49 -5.59
CA LEU A 18 -10.84 5.98 -6.76
C LEU A 18 -11.31 4.56 -7.14
N LEU A 19 -11.49 3.68 -6.15
CA LEU A 19 -12.01 2.33 -6.41
C LEU A 19 -13.45 2.35 -6.95
N ASP A 20 -14.30 3.25 -6.48
CA ASP A 20 -15.66 3.43 -7.01
C ASP A 20 -15.62 3.82 -8.49
N PHE A 21 -14.76 4.74 -8.88
CA PHE A 21 -14.54 5.10 -10.28
C PHE A 21 -14.09 3.89 -11.11
N VAL A 22 -13.10 3.13 -10.65
CA VAL A 22 -12.62 1.92 -11.35
C VAL A 22 -13.74 0.89 -11.48
N ASN A 23 -14.54 0.71 -10.44
CA ASN A 23 -15.69 -0.19 -10.45
C ASN A 23 -16.72 0.20 -11.51
N HIS A 24 -17.01 1.50 -11.65
CA HIS A 24 -17.90 2.02 -12.69
C HIS A 24 -17.34 1.80 -14.10
N GLU A 25 -16.05 2.09 -14.31
CA GLU A 25 -15.39 1.93 -15.63
C GLU A 25 -15.41 0.48 -16.13
N TYR A 26 -15.15 -0.49 -15.23
CA TYR A 26 -15.08 -1.91 -15.57
C TYR A 26 -16.38 -2.68 -15.29
N ARG A 27 -17.39 -2.05 -14.66
CA ARG A 27 -18.67 -2.67 -14.29
C ARG A 27 -18.51 -3.98 -13.51
N ILE A 28 -17.61 -3.97 -12.50
CA ILE A 28 -17.21 -5.20 -11.79
C ILE A 28 -18.29 -5.67 -10.84
N ASP A 29 -18.85 -4.74 -10.04
CA ASP A 29 -19.89 -5.04 -9.06
C ASP A 29 -20.84 -3.85 -8.89
N SER A 30 -22.01 -3.93 -9.51
CA SER A 30 -23.00 -2.85 -9.46
C SER A 30 -23.59 -2.60 -8.06
N GLN A 31 -23.51 -3.58 -7.15
CA GLN A 31 -23.99 -3.42 -5.78
C GLN A 31 -23.07 -2.49 -4.95
N LEU A 32 -21.84 -2.26 -5.42
CA LEU A 32 -20.87 -1.40 -4.77
C LEU A 32 -20.81 0.01 -5.36
N TYR A 33 -21.65 0.34 -6.34
CA TYR A 33 -21.66 1.68 -6.91
C TYR A 33 -22.01 2.74 -5.86
N GLY A 34 -21.21 3.81 -5.81
CA GLY A 34 -21.35 4.87 -4.84
C GLY A 34 -20.86 4.50 -3.44
N MET A 35 -20.00 3.47 -3.30
CA MET A 35 -19.39 3.13 -2.01
C MET A 35 -18.62 4.32 -1.40
N ARG A 36 -18.75 4.50 -0.08
CA ARG A 36 -18.19 5.65 0.66
C ARG A 36 -17.26 5.25 1.79
N SER A 37 -17.23 3.98 2.14
CA SER A 37 -16.47 3.47 3.29
C SER A 37 -15.98 2.05 2.98
N PRO A 38 -14.78 1.67 3.46
CA PRO A 38 -14.30 0.29 3.33
C PRO A 38 -15.06 -0.69 4.23
N LYS A 39 -15.83 -0.18 5.20
CA LYS A 39 -16.50 -1.03 6.19
C LYS A 39 -17.65 -1.84 5.56
N GLY A 40 -17.57 -3.15 5.72
CA GLY A 40 -18.62 -4.08 5.25
C GLY A 40 -18.58 -4.37 3.75
N LEU A 41 -17.58 -3.90 3.01
CA LEU A 41 -17.42 -4.23 1.60
C LEU A 41 -16.93 -5.68 1.44
N PRO A 42 -17.46 -6.42 0.43
CA PRO A 42 -16.97 -7.76 0.11
C PRO A 42 -15.50 -7.71 -0.34
N VAL A 43 -14.62 -8.40 0.39
CA VAL A 43 -13.17 -8.38 0.12
C VAL A 43 -12.86 -8.84 -1.31
N GLU A 44 -13.56 -9.86 -1.81
CA GLU A 44 -13.37 -10.40 -3.14
C GLU A 44 -13.68 -9.37 -4.24
N SER A 45 -14.77 -8.61 -4.12
CA SER A 45 -15.11 -7.54 -5.08
C SER A 45 -14.07 -6.42 -5.03
N ILE A 46 -13.63 -6.01 -3.83
CA ILE A 46 -12.59 -4.99 -3.67
C ILE A 46 -11.26 -5.46 -4.26
N LEU A 47 -10.87 -6.71 -4.09
CA LEU A 47 -9.67 -7.27 -4.70
C LEU A 47 -9.72 -7.15 -6.23
N ARG A 48 -10.83 -7.57 -6.86
CA ARG A 48 -11.00 -7.48 -8.33
C ARG A 48 -10.93 -6.04 -8.84
N ILE A 49 -11.55 -5.09 -8.12
CA ILE A 49 -11.52 -3.67 -8.49
C ILE A 49 -10.09 -3.12 -8.37
N ARG A 50 -9.41 -3.44 -7.26
CA ARG A 50 -8.03 -3.06 -7.00
C ARG A 50 -7.06 -3.62 -8.04
N GLU A 51 -7.21 -4.88 -8.42
CA GLU A 51 -6.41 -5.52 -9.47
C GLU A 51 -6.52 -4.75 -10.79
N LYS A 52 -7.74 -4.36 -11.21
CA LYS A 52 -7.94 -3.54 -12.41
C LYS A 52 -7.26 -2.19 -12.36
N LEU A 53 -7.24 -1.55 -11.20
CA LEU A 53 -6.52 -0.29 -11.00
C LEU A 53 -5.00 -0.49 -11.21
N TRP A 54 -4.41 -1.52 -10.60
CA TRP A 54 -2.96 -1.72 -10.67
C TRP A 54 -2.50 -2.32 -11.99
N GLU A 55 -3.34 -3.09 -12.68
CA GLU A 55 -3.12 -3.51 -14.08
C GLU A 55 -3.09 -2.29 -15.04
N ASN A 56 -3.90 -1.26 -14.78
CA ASN A 56 -3.99 -0.09 -15.64
C ASN A 56 -3.93 1.23 -14.85
N ARG A 57 -2.73 1.67 -14.49
CA ARG A 57 -2.51 2.90 -13.72
C ARG A 57 -2.93 4.19 -14.46
N SER A 58 -3.21 4.15 -15.79
CA SER A 58 -3.77 5.31 -16.51
C SER A 58 -5.17 5.69 -16.05
N LEU A 59 -5.87 4.79 -15.34
CA LEU A 59 -7.13 5.07 -14.68
C LEU A 59 -7.01 6.20 -13.65
N ILE A 60 -5.84 6.33 -13.00
CA ILE A 60 -5.56 7.43 -12.07
C ILE A 60 -5.58 8.78 -12.84
N ASP A 61 -4.99 8.83 -14.03
CA ASP A 61 -5.03 10.06 -14.87
C ASP A 61 -6.44 10.39 -15.30
N SER A 62 -7.21 9.38 -15.71
CA SER A 62 -8.61 9.53 -16.09
C SER A 62 -9.46 10.04 -14.92
N TYR A 63 -9.27 9.46 -13.74
CA TYR A 63 -9.93 9.88 -12.49
C TYR A 63 -9.61 11.33 -12.14
N VAL A 64 -8.33 11.71 -12.15
CA VAL A 64 -7.88 13.08 -11.84
C VAL A 64 -8.45 14.08 -12.86
N LYS A 65 -8.47 13.71 -14.15
CA LYS A 65 -8.99 14.56 -15.23
C LYS A 65 -10.50 14.78 -15.13
N THR A 66 -11.27 13.74 -14.83
CA THR A 66 -12.74 13.82 -14.76
C THR A 66 -13.24 14.31 -13.41
N ASN A 67 -12.48 14.04 -12.34
CA ASN A 67 -12.80 14.41 -10.96
C ASN A 67 -14.28 14.14 -10.56
N PRO A 68 -14.78 12.91 -10.72
CA PRO A 68 -16.21 12.63 -10.55
C PRO A 68 -16.68 12.82 -9.10
N HIS A 69 -15.76 12.76 -8.14
CA HIS A 69 -16.04 12.92 -6.71
C HIS A 69 -15.76 14.34 -6.19
N GLN A 70 -15.46 15.30 -7.08
CA GLN A 70 -15.26 16.73 -6.77
C GLN A 70 -14.16 16.96 -5.70
N LEU A 71 -13.06 16.20 -5.79
CA LEU A 71 -11.90 16.35 -4.93
C LEU A 71 -11.25 17.72 -5.12
N SER A 72 -10.66 18.26 -4.06
CA SER A 72 -9.83 19.46 -4.11
C SER A 72 -8.55 19.22 -4.91
N ASN A 73 -7.88 20.29 -5.35
CA ASN A 73 -6.61 20.19 -6.07
C ASN A 73 -5.51 19.47 -5.26
N SER A 74 -5.49 19.63 -3.94
CA SER A 74 -4.55 18.92 -3.08
C SER A 74 -4.81 17.41 -3.02
N GLU A 75 -6.07 17.02 -2.95
CA GLU A 75 -6.48 15.62 -2.96
C GLU A 75 -6.21 14.96 -4.32
N LEU A 76 -6.52 15.65 -5.42
CA LEU A 76 -6.17 15.18 -6.77
C LEU A 76 -4.66 14.99 -6.93
N LYS A 77 -3.84 15.89 -6.37
CA LYS A 77 -2.38 15.72 -6.36
C LYS A 77 -1.95 14.49 -5.57
N THR A 78 -2.58 14.22 -4.44
CA THR A 78 -2.31 13.01 -3.63
C THR A 78 -2.64 11.75 -4.43
N VAL A 79 -3.85 11.68 -5.02
CA VAL A 79 -4.26 10.54 -5.84
C VAL A 79 -3.36 10.37 -7.08
N SER A 80 -3.00 11.46 -7.75
CA SER A 80 -2.05 11.43 -8.87
C SER A 80 -0.69 10.84 -8.48
N GLY A 81 -0.23 11.12 -7.25
CA GLY A 81 1.01 10.58 -6.70
C GLY A 81 1.01 9.05 -6.59
N TRP A 82 -0.15 8.40 -6.51
CA TRP A 82 -0.26 6.94 -6.42
C TRP A 82 0.15 6.20 -7.70
N LYS A 83 0.35 6.89 -8.80
CA LYS A 83 1.01 6.32 -9.99
C LYS A 83 2.44 5.83 -9.70
N ASN A 84 3.09 6.41 -8.69
CA ASN A 84 4.41 6.00 -8.21
C ASN A 84 4.35 4.81 -7.24
N SER A 85 3.27 4.03 -7.29
CA SER A 85 3.10 2.82 -6.50
C SER A 85 4.14 1.77 -6.83
N VAL A 86 4.51 0.98 -5.84
CA VAL A 86 5.41 -0.17 -5.97
C VAL A 86 4.66 -1.43 -5.55
N GLU A 87 4.37 -2.28 -6.52
CA GLU A 87 3.80 -3.60 -6.29
C GLU A 87 4.93 -4.64 -6.26
N ASP A 88 5.03 -5.38 -5.18
CA ASP A 88 6.07 -6.40 -5.00
C ASP A 88 5.70 -7.38 -3.89
N THR A 89 6.44 -8.47 -3.83
CA THR A 89 6.59 -9.27 -2.61
C THR A 89 7.75 -8.70 -1.81
N PHE A 90 7.45 -8.14 -0.65
CA PHE A 90 8.43 -7.49 0.21
C PHE A 90 8.86 -8.40 1.36
N MET A 91 10.14 -8.31 1.71
CA MET A 91 10.65 -8.86 2.96
C MET A 91 10.61 -7.79 4.05
N ILE A 92 9.79 -7.99 5.06
CA ILE A 92 9.77 -7.13 6.27
C ILE A 92 10.95 -7.54 7.14
N LEU A 93 11.96 -6.67 7.19
CA LEU A 93 13.21 -6.94 7.88
C LEU A 93 13.11 -6.72 9.39
N ARG A 94 12.49 -5.61 9.80
CA ARG A 94 12.28 -5.23 11.21
C ARG A 94 11.24 -4.14 11.35
N HIS A 95 10.69 -4.01 12.56
CA HIS A 95 9.83 -2.91 12.95
C HIS A 95 10.64 -1.81 13.62
N LEU A 96 10.35 -0.55 13.29
CA LEU A 96 10.95 0.66 13.85
C LEU A 96 9.85 1.54 14.45
N LYS A 97 10.23 2.54 15.24
CA LYS A 97 9.28 3.57 15.71
C LYS A 97 8.64 4.34 14.57
N SER A 98 9.34 4.52 13.43
CA SER A 98 8.88 5.24 12.25
C SER A 98 8.11 4.39 11.22
N GLY A 99 7.95 3.10 11.43
CA GLY A 99 7.34 2.16 10.49
C GLY A 99 8.10 0.85 10.41
N SER A 100 7.82 0.03 9.41
CA SER A 100 8.52 -1.24 9.17
C SER A 100 9.37 -1.16 7.93
N ILE A 101 10.55 -1.79 7.95
CA ILE A 101 11.47 -1.82 6.81
C ILE A 101 11.04 -2.91 5.85
N PHE A 102 10.70 -2.51 4.63
CA PHE A 102 10.31 -3.36 3.51
C PHE A 102 11.40 -3.37 2.46
N ILE A 103 11.88 -4.54 2.11
CA ILE A 103 12.85 -4.77 1.04
C ILE A 103 12.12 -5.53 -0.07
N PRO A 104 11.98 -4.95 -1.29
CA PRO A 104 11.33 -5.62 -2.40
C PRO A 104 12.16 -6.82 -2.87
N SER A 105 11.48 -7.87 -3.37
CA SER A 105 12.13 -9.11 -3.82
C SER A 105 12.71 -8.98 -5.23
N TYR A 106 12.14 -8.08 -6.05
CA TYR A 106 12.54 -7.91 -7.46
C TYR A 106 13.40 -6.65 -7.71
N ARG A 107 13.67 -5.85 -6.67
CA ARG A 107 14.49 -4.62 -6.78
C ARG A 107 15.52 -4.59 -5.68
N GLU A 108 16.78 -4.66 -6.07
CA GLU A 108 17.90 -4.65 -5.13
C GLU A 108 18.35 -3.24 -4.71
N ASP A 109 17.80 -2.19 -5.34
CA ASP A 109 18.23 -0.80 -5.19
C ASP A 109 17.35 0.02 -4.23
N ALA A 110 16.39 -0.62 -3.55
CA ALA A 110 15.40 0.09 -2.74
C ALA A 110 15.12 -0.58 -1.39
N ALA A 111 14.78 0.25 -0.40
CA ALA A 111 14.16 -0.15 0.85
C ALA A 111 13.17 0.95 1.28
N TYR A 112 12.04 0.54 1.83
CA TYR A 112 10.98 1.46 2.21
C TYR A 112 10.71 1.38 3.71
N ILE A 113 10.47 2.53 4.35
CA ILE A 113 9.91 2.57 5.71
C ILE A 113 8.40 2.74 5.55
N VAL A 114 7.65 1.68 5.81
CA VAL A 114 6.21 1.61 5.56
C VAL A 114 5.44 1.81 6.86
N CYS A 115 4.56 2.80 6.85
CA CYS A 115 3.64 3.11 7.93
C CYS A 115 2.38 2.22 7.82
N GLY A 116 1.85 1.75 8.94
CA GLY A 116 0.53 1.13 8.97
C GLY A 116 -0.59 2.18 8.83
N ILE A 117 -1.79 1.78 8.46
CA ILE A 117 -2.93 2.69 8.35
C ILE A 117 -3.62 2.79 9.72
N TYR A 118 -4.40 1.81 10.12
CA TYR A 118 -5.07 1.76 11.42
C TYR A 118 -4.34 0.89 12.45
N SER A 119 -3.57 -0.10 12.00
CA SER A 119 -2.80 -1.01 12.84
C SER A 119 -1.34 -1.01 12.43
N ALA A 120 -0.44 -1.19 13.40
CA ALA A 120 0.97 -1.36 13.12
C ALA A 120 1.23 -2.71 12.42
N TRP A 121 2.25 -2.77 11.58
CA TRP A 121 2.63 -4.00 10.88
C TRP A 121 2.90 -5.17 11.83
N GLU A 122 3.51 -4.89 12.99
CA GLU A 122 3.76 -5.89 14.04
C GLU A 122 2.45 -6.52 14.55
N GLU A 123 1.41 -5.70 14.76
CA GLU A 123 0.09 -6.13 15.20
C GLU A 123 -0.62 -6.93 14.10
N MET A 124 -0.60 -6.43 12.85
CA MET A 124 -1.22 -7.11 11.71
C MET A 124 -0.62 -8.49 11.46
N LEU A 125 0.70 -8.62 11.67
CA LEU A 125 1.43 -9.88 11.52
C LEU A 125 1.40 -10.74 12.79
N ARG A 126 0.70 -10.30 13.84
CA ARG A 126 0.55 -11.03 15.11
C ARG A 126 1.87 -11.47 15.73
N GLY A 127 2.90 -10.62 15.64
CA GLY A 127 4.24 -10.92 16.17
C GLY A 127 4.97 -12.05 15.43
N ALA A 128 4.62 -12.31 14.17
CA ALA A 128 5.31 -13.32 13.35
C ALA A 128 6.83 -13.07 13.33
N PRO A 129 7.67 -14.12 13.34
CA PRO A 129 9.11 -13.97 13.33
C PRO A 129 9.59 -13.27 12.04
N LEU A 130 10.52 -12.32 12.22
CA LEU A 130 11.12 -11.59 11.11
C LEU A 130 12.43 -12.25 10.64
N PRO A 131 12.75 -12.20 9.34
CA PRO A 131 12.02 -11.50 8.28
C PRO A 131 10.73 -12.22 7.87
N GLN A 132 9.72 -11.45 7.45
CA GLN A 132 8.42 -11.94 7.01
C GLN A 132 8.13 -11.49 5.58
N ALA A 133 7.70 -12.40 4.70
CA ALA A 133 7.30 -12.07 3.34
C ALA A 133 5.83 -11.60 3.28
N VAL A 134 5.57 -10.51 2.57
CA VAL A 134 4.23 -10.00 2.30
C VAL A 134 4.15 -9.48 0.87
N THR A 135 3.04 -9.74 0.18
CA THR A 135 2.72 -9.10 -1.10
C THR A 135 1.72 -7.98 -0.86
N THR A 136 2.03 -6.80 -1.34
CA THR A 136 1.18 -5.62 -1.24
C THR A 136 1.58 -4.57 -2.27
N VAL A 137 0.82 -3.49 -2.37
CA VAL A 137 1.18 -2.30 -3.14
C VAL A 137 1.50 -1.17 -2.18
N LEU A 138 2.69 -0.61 -2.30
CA LEU A 138 3.11 0.57 -1.54
C LEU A 138 2.78 1.83 -2.33
N ILE A 139 2.25 2.84 -1.65
CA ILE A 139 1.87 4.13 -2.22
C ILE A 139 2.36 5.28 -1.35
N PRO A 140 2.71 6.44 -1.96
CA PRO A 140 3.02 7.65 -1.21
C PRO A 140 1.73 8.29 -0.66
N PHE A 141 1.75 8.72 0.59
CA PHE A 141 0.65 9.44 1.21
C PHE A 141 1.16 10.39 2.29
N GLU A 142 0.90 11.70 2.13
CA GLU A 142 1.26 12.77 3.09
C GLU A 142 2.71 12.67 3.60
N GLY A 143 3.67 12.54 2.68
CA GLY A 143 5.11 12.47 3.01
C GLY A 143 5.56 11.14 3.61
N ARG A 144 4.70 10.13 3.64
CA ARG A 144 5.00 8.76 4.11
C ARG A 144 4.76 7.76 3.00
N ILE A 145 5.29 6.55 3.20
CA ILE A 145 4.92 5.38 2.40
C ILE A 145 3.97 4.53 3.24
N ILE A 146 2.83 4.22 2.67
CA ILE A 146 1.84 3.31 3.24
C ILE A 146 1.55 2.17 2.26
N TYR A 147 0.73 1.21 2.65
CA TYR A 147 0.19 0.21 1.72
C TYR A 147 -1.24 0.61 1.30
N ASP A 148 -1.75 0.01 0.26
CA ASP A 148 -3.06 0.33 -0.31
C ASP A 148 -4.27 -0.28 0.46
N GLY A 149 -4.02 -0.76 1.67
CA GLY A 149 -5.05 -1.32 2.55
C GLY A 149 -5.22 -2.84 2.46
N LEU A 150 -4.60 -3.50 1.49
CA LEU A 150 -4.66 -4.96 1.31
C LEU A 150 -3.27 -5.57 1.25
N MET A 151 -3.11 -6.73 1.87
CA MET A 151 -1.86 -7.48 1.84
C MET A 151 -2.11 -8.99 1.94
N SER A 152 -1.19 -9.77 1.39
CA SER A 152 -1.11 -11.21 1.60
C SER A 152 0.19 -11.53 2.33
N SER A 153 0.13 -12.28 3.42
CA SER A 153 1.31 -12.73 4.16
C SER A 153 1.58 -14.20 3.91
N TYR A 154 2.87 -14.56 3.90
CA TYR A 154 3.30 -15.93 3.66
C TYR A 154 3.74 -16.55 4.99
N ASN A 155 3.19 -17.70 5.32
CA ASN A 155 3.59 -18.45 6.52
C ASN A 155 4.90 -19.24 6.26
N VAL A 156 5.99 -18.51 5.98
CA VAL A 156 7.32 -19.07 5.72
C VAL A 156 8.30 -18.54 6.75
N ARG A 157 9.10 -19.44 7.33
CA ARG A 157 10.19 -19.07 8.24
C ARG A 157 11.51 -19.03 7.48
N PHE A 158 12.18 -17.89 7.53
CA PHE A 158 13.47 -17.70 6.89
C PHE A 158 14.60 -17.96 7.88
N GLY A 159 15.63 -18.69 7.44
CA GLY A 159 16.79 -19.01 8.26
C GLY A 159 17.71 -17.81 8.50
N GLY A 160 18.65 -17.95 9.46
CA GLY A 160 19.58 -16.90 9.88
C GLY A 160 20.43 -16.31 8.75
N ASN A 161 20.74 -17.09 7.72
CA ASN A 161 21.52 -16.64 6.57
C ASN A 161 20.76 -15.59 5.74
N ILE A 162 19.46 -15.80 5.49
CA ILE A 162 18.61 -14.83 4.78
C ILE A 162 18.49 -13.55 5.59
N LYS A 163 18.27 -13.67 6.90
CA LYS A 163 18.22 -12.50 7.81
C LYS A 163 19.53 -11.69 7.77
N ARG A 164 20.68 -12.36 7.74
CA ARG A 164 21.99 -11.70 7.64
C ARG A 164 22.15 -10.99 6.31
N SER A 165 21.88 -11.66 5.21
CA SER A 165 21.96 -11.11 3.85
C SER A 165 21.09 -9.86 3.69
N LEU A 166 19.81 -9.90 4.12
CA LEU A 166 18.91 -8.75 4.09
C LEU A 166 19.40 -7.57 4.96
N ASN A 167 19.99 -7.85 6.12
CA ASN A 167 20.56 -6.80 6.95
C ASN A 167 21.80 -6.13 6.30
N GLU A 168 22.66 -6.92 5.67
CA GLU A 168 23.82 -6.41 4.93
C GLU A 168 23.38 -5.58 3.73
N HIS A 169 22.40 -6.08 2.98
CA HIS A 169 21.78 -5.36 1.88
C HIS A 169 21.22 -4.01 2.32
N TYR A 170 20.39 -3.99 3.35
CA TYR A 170 19.82 -2.75 3.89
C TYR A 170 20.89 -1.75 4.36
N ARG A 171 21.99 -2.23 4.98
CA ARG A 171 23.10 -1.36 5.39
C ARG A 171 23.79 -0.71 4.18
N LYS A 172 24.00 -1.46 3.09
CA LYS A 172 24.57 -0.92 1.84
C LYS A 172 23.69 0.16 1.23
N LEU A 173 22.36 -0.08 1.15
CA LEU A 173 21.41 0.91 0.66
C LEU A 173 21.46 2.20 1.48
N LYS A 174 21.53 2.08 2.80
CA LYS A 174 21.59 3.23 3.70
C LYS A 174 22.90 4.01 3.59
N ALA A 175 24.01 3.33 3.31
CA ALA A 175 25.32 3.98 3.13
C ALA A 175 25.48 4.64 1.76
N GLY A 176 24.81 4.13 0.71
CA GLY A 176 24.84 4.69 -0.65
C GLY A 176 23.84 5.83 -0.90
N GLY A 177 22.89 6.07 0.02
CA GLY A 177 21.86 7.10 -0.08
C GLY A 177 22.15 8.40 0.70
N GLN A 178 23.44 8.72 0.92
CA GLN A 178 23.88 10.02 1.47
C GLN A 178 24.19 11.01 0.37
#